data_73aecbce7e88a075be6c466d749e5fd5
#
_entry.id   73aecbce7e88a075be6c466d749e5fd5
#
_cell.length_a   1.000
_cell.length_b   1.000
_cell.length_c   1.000
_cell.angle_alpha   90.00
_cell.angle_beta   90.00
_cell.angle_gamma   90.00
#
_symmetry.space_group_name_H-M   'P 1'
#
loop_
_entity.id
_entity.type
_entity.pdbx_description
1 polymer ?
#
loop_
_entity_poly.entity_id
_entity_poly.type
_entity_poly.pdbx_seq_one_letter_code
_entity_poly.pdbx_strand_id
1 'polypeptide(L)'
;MYVTGNTYSIGILFDEIRKALVAVGWTPYKLSEDTYIYCGTGSGQDKIYIMISYHNLENKIIIDSAVGYDDKLGFFEQPGCLQQYLKSEGKYDDEKENFAPQYKANEPAFTITKNERFFYWIFVDTYRIIVVCRMSIVYESMYLGFLNPIASERQYPYPMYVCGNTVAGTKEWTAQGLGSFVFPNGGSGWLRRADGNWRAFNATKPNPSPSSTGTVFPYTSHNTKLIPNYKETDSINQDNFLLIPIMLQTNDPVDLNGLLRGCYWISGARDIDAERILQYDGSKFIVFDTQMDRGANTYFAIKIEE
;
A
#
# COMPACT_ATOMS: atom_id res chain seq x y z
N MET A 1 2.81 14.78 5.49
CA MET A 1 1.51 15.13 6.12
C MET A 1 0.86 13.89 6.70
N TYR A 2 0.26 14.03 7.86
CA TYR A 2 -0.43 12.97 8.58
C TYR A 2 -1.83 13.43 8.97
N VAL A 3 -2.85 12.62 8.67
CA VAL A 3 -4.26 12.87 9.00
C VAL A 3 -4.84 11.63 9.65
N THR A 4 -5.63 11.79 10.70
CA THR A 4 -6.32 10.68 11.38
C THR A 4 -7.74 11.08 11.73
N GLY A 5 -8.63 10.11 11.76
CA GLY A 5 -10.03 10.31 12.09
C GLY A 5 -10.81 9.01 12.20
N ASN A 6 -12.12 9.14 12.21
CA ASN A 6 -13.03 7.98 12.17
C ASN A 6 -14.32 8.33 11.43
N THR A 7 -14.94 7.33 10.84
CA THR A 7 -16.17 7.50 10.07
C THR A 7 -16.92 6.16 9.95
N TYR A 8 -18.14 6.21 9.41
CA TYR A 8 -18.92 5.06 8.96
C TYR A 8 -18.99 4.97 7.43
N SER A 9 -18.36 5.90 6.72
CA SER A 9 -18.50 6.03 5.27
C SER A 9 -17.14 6.02 4.58
N ILE A 10 -16.98 5.13 3.61
CA ILE A 10 -15.80 5.11 2.75
C ILE A 10 -15.75 6.35 1.84
N GLY A 11 -16.90 6.97 1.52
CA GLY A 11 -16.95 8.22 0.78
C GLY A 11 -16.31 9.38 1.56
N ILE A 12 -16.50 9.42 2.88
CA ILE A 12 -15.81 10.41 3.74
C ILE A 12 -14.31 10.13 3.74
N LEU A 13 -13.89 8.86 3.84
CA LEU A 13 -12.48 8.51 3.73
C LEU A 13 -11.89 8.92 2.38
N PHE A 14 -12.61 8.67 1.28
CA PHE A 14 -12.21 9.09 -0.05
C PHE A 14 -11.99 10.61 -0.15
N ASP A 15 -12.89 11.40 0.42
CA ASP A 15 -12.75 12.85 0.47
C ASP A 15 -11.56 13.32 1.32
N GLU A 16 -11.31 12.67 2.46
CA GLU A 16 -10.15 12.98 3.29
C GLU A 16 -8.83 12.63 2.58
N ILE A 17 -8.77 11.52 1.84
CA ILE A 17 -7.64 11.18 0.98
C ILE A 17 -7.39 12.28 -0.05
N ARG A 18 -8.43 12.74 -0.73
CA ARG A 18 -8.34 13.78 -1.75
C ARG A 18 -7.84 15.11 -1.17
N LYS A 19 -8.39 15.53 -0.03
CA LYS A 19 -7.94 16.73 0.67
C LYS A 19 -6.47 16.65 1.07
N ALA A 20 -6.05 15.50 1.61
CA ALA A 20 -4.67 15.28 2.02
C ALA A 20 -3.69 15.34 0.83
N LEU A 21 -4.04 14.75 -0.31
CA LEU A 21 -3.24 14.82 -1.53
C LEU A 21 -3.05 16.26 -2.01
N VAL A 22 -4.14 17.02 -2.10
CA VAL A 22 -4.08 18.43 -2.51
C VAL A 22 -3.27 19.29 -1.53
N ALA A 23 -3.40 19.02 -0.25
CA ALA A 23 -2.71 19.79 0.79
C ALA A 23 -1.18 19.65 0.74
N VAL A 24 -0.66 18.54 0.21
CA VAL A 24 0.79 18.34 0.00
C VAL A 24 1.25 18.68 -1.42
N GLY A 25 0.38 19.29 -2.23
CA GLY A 25 0.74 19.85 -3.53
C GLY A 25 0.46 18.93 -4.73
N TRP A 26 -0.28 17.84 -4.58
CA TRP A 26 -0.72 17.03 -5.72
C TRP A 26 -1.78 17.78 -6.53
N THR A 27 -1.62 17.76 -7.85
CA THR A 27 -2.57 18.40 -8.78
C THR A 27 -3.67 17.40 -9.14
N PRO A 28 -4.94 17.70 -8.85
CA PRO A 28 -6.05 16.81 -9.19
C PRO A 28 -6.50 17.01 -10.64
N TYR A 29 -6.76 15.90 -11.32
CA TYR A 29 -7.47 15.84 -12.60
C TYR A 29 -8.76 15.04 -12.40
N LYS A 30 -9.89 15.69 -12.57
CA LYS A 30 -11.20 15.06 -12.39
C LYS A 30 -11.62 14.41 -13.70
N LEU A 31 -11.85 13.10 -13.71
CA LEU A 31 -12.40 12.36 -14.85
C LEU A 31 -13.92 12.20 -14.77
N SER A 32 -14.44 12.00 -13.55
CA SER A 32 -15.87 11.94 -13.25
C SER A 32 -16.11 12.39 -11.81
N GLU A 33 -17.35 12.34 -11.34
CA GLU A 33 -17.65 12.75 -9.96
C GLU A 33 -16.87 11.94 -8.91
N ASP A 34 -16.69 10.65 -9.17
CA ASP A 34 -16.09 9.71 -8.24
C ASP A 34 -14.71 9.21 -8.70
N THR A 35 -14.12 9.81 -9.74
CA THR A 35 -12.87 9.33 -10.33
C THR A 35 -11.89 10.46 -10.55
N TYR A 36 -10.70 10.32 -9.98
CA TYR A 36 -9.65 11.33 -10.01
C TYR A 36 -8.29 10.72 -10.30
N ILE A 37 -7.49 11.48 -11.05
CA ILE A 37 -6.06 11.26 -11.20
C ILE A 37 -5.35 12.40 -10.49
N TYR A 38 -4.35 12.08 -9.69
CA TYR A 38 -3.52 13.05 -9.00
C TYR A 38 -2.10 12.96 -9.52
N CYS A 39 -1.57 14.11 -9.95
CA CYS A 39 -0.18 14.23 -10.35
C CYS A 39 0.64 14.80 -9.20
N GLY A 40 1.59 14.03 -8.71
CA GLY A 40 2.61 14.49 -7.79
C GLY A 40 3.86 14.97 -8.51
N THR A 41 4.68 15.74 -7.82
CA THR A 41 5.95 16.25 -8.39
C THR A 41 6.95 15.14 -8.66
N GLY A 42 6.82 14.02 -7.95
CA GLY A 42 7.70 12.87 -8.11
C GLY A 42 9.14 13.17 -7.74
N SER A 43 10.09 12.53 -8.42
CA SER A 43 11.52 12.72 -8.18
C SER A 43 12.26 13.01 -9.49
N GLY A 44 13.04 14.05 -9.48
CA GLY A 44 13.76 14.49 -10.69
C GLY A 44 12.80 14.85 -11.81
N GLN A 45 12.86 14.11 -12.93
CA GLN A 45 11.95 14.26 -14.08
C GLN A 45 10.75 13.31 -14.03
N ASP A 46 10.76 12.36 -13.10
CA ASP A 46 9.72 11.34 -12.98
C ASP A 46 8.54 11.91 -12.18
N LYS A 47 7.46 12.22 -12.88
CA LYS A 47 6.18 12.53 -12.24
C LYS A 47 5.49 11.24 -11.83
N ILE A 48 4.74 11.33 -10.75
CA ILE A 48 3.89 10.23 -10.31
C ILE A 48 2.42 10.59 -10.53
N TYR A 49 1.69 9.65 -11.12
CA TYR A 49 0.25 9.75 -11.30
C TYR A 49 -0.41 8.64 -10.52
N ILE A 50 -1.18 9.00 -9.52
CA ILE A 50 -2.02 8.04 -8.80
C ILE A 50 -3.47 8.21 -9.21
N MET A 51 -4.17 7.11 -9.29
CA MET A 51 -5.55 7.06 -9.74
C MET A 51 -6.40 6.45 -8.65
N ILE A 52 -7.46 7.14 -8.27
CA ILE A 52 -8.43 6.68 -7.27
C ILE A 52 -9.85 6.85 -7.80
N SER A 53 -10.67 5.82 -7.64
CA SER A 53 -12.08 5.84 -8.02
C SER A 53 -12.94 5.28 -6.90
N TYR A 54 -13.99 6.02 -6.53
CA TYR A 54 -14.91 5.62 -5.48
C TYR A 54 -16.13 4.89 -6.04
N HIS A 55 -16.43 3.74 -5.48
CA HIS A 55 -17.58 2.91 -5.85
C HIS A 55 -18.50 2.73 -4.64
N ASN A 56 -19.52 3.58 -4.58
CA ASN A 56 -20.45 3.63 -3.44
C ASN A 56 -21.20 2.33 -3.19
N LEU A 57 -21.68 1.69 -4.26
CA LEU A 57 -22.47 0.45 -4.12
C LEU A 57 -21.65 -0.71 -3.54
N GLU A 58 -20.35 -0.71 -3.79
CA GLU A 58 -19.44 -1.75 -3.37
C GLU A 58 -18.64 -1.36 -2.13
N ASN A 59 -18.82 -0.15 -1.60
CA ASN A 59 -17.98 0.43 -0.54
C ASN A 59 -16.48 0.27 -0.77
N LYS A 60 -16.02 0.70 -1.94
CA LYS A 60 -14.71 0.39 -2.45
C LYS A 60 -14.06 1.62 -3.07
N ILE A 61 -12.78 1.78 -2.84
CA ILE A 61 -11.92 2.70 -3.58
C ILE A 61 -11.00 1.83 -4.44
N ILE A 62 -11.06 2.00 -5.75
CA ILE A 62 -10.12 1.39 -6.66
C ILE A 62 -8.90 2.26 -6.75
N ILE A 63 -7.74 1.65 -6.75
CA ILE A 63 -6.46 2.31 -6.79
C ILE A 63 -5.64 1.78 -7.96
N ASP A 64 -5.00 2.70 -8.67
CA ASP A 64 -4.08 2.39 -9.76
C ASP A 64 -2.99 3.48 -9.82
N SER A 65 -1.99 3.27 -10.65
CA SER A 65 -0.94 4.24 -10.90
C SER A 65 -0.54 4.24 -12.37
N ALA A 66 -0.16 5.40 -12.88
CA ALA A 66 0.25 5.61 -14.25
C ALA A 66 1.55 6.42 -14.33
N VAL A 67 2.18 6.44 -15.49
CA VAL A 67 3.40 7.21 -15.76
C VAL A 67 3.14 8.50 -16.52
N GLY A 68 1.91 8.70 -16.95
CA GLY A 68 1.46 9.88 -17.68
C GLY A 68 -0.03 10.11 -17.51
N TYR A 69 -0.47 11.26 -18.00
CA TYR A 69 -1.86 11.65 -18.05
C TYR A 69 -2.20 12.19 -19.44
N ASP A 70 -3.29 11.69 -19.99
CA ASP A 70 -3.91 12.18 -21.23
C ASP A 70 -5.40 12.44 -20.94
N ASP A 71 -5.87 13.66 -21.15
CA ASP A 71 -7.24 14.08 -20.87
C ASP A 71 -8.29 13.47 -21.82
N LYS A 72 -7.84 12.84 -22.92
CA LYS A 72 -8.70 12.14 -23.87
C LYS A 72 -8.94 10.67 -23.51
N LEU A 73 -8.16 10.16 -22.56
CA LEU A 73 -8.20 8.75 -22.17
C LEU A 73 -8.99 8.55 -20.88
N GLY A 74 -9.65 7.41 -20.80
CA GLY A 74 -10.34 6.97 -19.59
C GLY A 74 -9.37 6.60 -18.47
N PHE A 75 -9.91 6.33 -17.27
CA PHE A 75 -9.15 5.99 -16.08
C PHE A 75 -8.21 4.79 -16.30
N PHE A 76 -8.70 3.74 -16.95
CA PHE A 76 -7.94 2.50 -17.18
C PHE A 76 -7.11 2.50 -18.47
N GLU A 77 -7.05 3.65 -19.17
CA GLU A 77 -6.36 3.77 -20.44
C GLU A 77 -5.15 4.70 -20.35
N GLN A 78 -4.89 5.23 -19.17
CA GLN A 78 -3.80 6.18 -18.95
C GLN A 78 -2.42 5.56 -19.27
N PRO A 79 -1.47 6.35 -19.78
CA PRO A 79 -0.17 5.84 -20.22
C PRO A 79 0.56 5.05 -19.13
N GLY A 80 0.87 3.79 -19.42
CA GLY A 80 1.62 2.88 -18.56
C GLY A 80 0.92 2.56 -17.25
N CYS A 81 -0.41 2.70 -17.17
CA CYS A 81 -1.17 2.27 -16.01
C CYS A 81 -1.17 0.75 -15.88
N LEU A 82 -1.44 0.27 -14.67
CA LEU A 82 -1.49 -1.15 -14.37
C LEU A 82 -2.56 -1.87 -15.20
N GLN A 83 -3.69 -1.25 -15.44
CA GLN A 83 -4.78 -1.85 -16.21
C GLN A 83 -4.43 -2.10 -17.68
N GLN A 84 -3.68 -1.20 -18.33
CA GLN A 84 -3.16 -1.44 -19.68
C GLN A 84 -2.28 -2.68 -19.73
N TYR A 85 -1.43 -2.85 -18.73
CA TYR A 85 -0.61 -4.04 -18.60
C TYR A 85 -1.45 -5.30 -18.46
N LEU A 86 -2.48 -5.27 -17.60
CA LEU A 86 -3.36 -6.42 -17.40
C LEU A 86 -4.14 -6.80 -18.68
N LYS A 87 -4.54 -5.80 -19.48
CA LYS A 87 -5.14 -6.04 -20.80
C LYS A 87 -4.17 -6.71 -21.75
N SER A 88 -2.95 -6.19 -21.87
CA SER A 88 -1.92 -6.73 -22.79
C SER A 88 -1.55 -8.18 -22.49
N GLU A 89 -1.61 -8.57 -21.23
CA GLU A 89 -1.32 -9.94 -20.77
C GLU A 89 -2.53 -10.90 -20.88
N GLY A 90 -3.62 -10.46 -21.53
CA GLY A 90 -4.83 -11.27 -21.66
C GLY A 90 -5.53 -11.58 -20.32
N LYS A 91 -5.18 -10.84 -19.27
CA LYS A 91 -5.75 -10.99 -17.94
C LYS A 91 -7.03 -10.19 -17.75
N TYR A 92 -7.47 -9.53 -18.79
CA TYR A 92 -8.69 -8.72 -18.85
C TYR A 92 -9.65 -9.31 -19.89
N ASP A 93 -10.92 -9.45 -19.57
CA ASP A 93 -11.95 -10.02 -20.44
C ASP A 93 -12.91 -8.93 -20.89
N ASP A 94 -12.74 -8.45 -22.09
CA ASP A 94 -13.56 -7.37 -22.69
C ASP A 94 -14.98 -7.81 -23.04
N GLU A 95 -15.30 -9.12 -23.00
CA GLU A 95 -16.58 -9.63 -23.48
C GLU A 95 -17.78 -9.41 -22.52
N LYS A 96 -17.57 -8.79 -21.37
CA LYS A 96 -18.62 -8.48 -20.40
C LYS A 96 -18.90 -6.98 -20.27
N GLU A 97 -19.07 -6.32 -21.39
CA GLU A 97 -19.26 -4.86 -21.51
C GLU A 97 -20.50 -4.25 -20.87
N ASN A 98 -21.39 -5.01 -20.25
CA ASN A 98 -22.69 -4.48 -19.82
C ASN A 98 -22.83 -4.12 -18.34
N PHE A 99 -21.78 -4.20 -17.57
CA PHE A 99 -21.76 -3.70 -16.20
C PHE A 99 -20.44 -2.99 -15.95
N ALA A 100 -20.45 -2.01 -15.03
CA ALA A 100 -19.27 -1.32 -14.55
C ALA A 100 -18.06 -2.28 -14.53
N PRO A 101 -16.87 -1.87 -14.97
CA PRO A 101 -15.76 -2.76 -15.28
C PRO A 101 -15.67 -3.84 -14.22
N GLN A 102 -15.91 -5.08 -14.62
CA GLN A 102 -15.89 -6.20 -13.69
C GLN A 102 -14.44 -6.40 -13.32
N TYR A 103 -14.07 -5.84 -12.20
CA TYR A 103 -12.76 -5.93 -11.63
C TYR A 103 -12.38 -7.39 -11.47
N LYS A 104 -11.38 -7.79 -12.23
CA LYS A 104 -10.83 -9.14 -12.11
C LYS A 104 -10.12 -9.31 -10.78
N ALA A 105 -9.99 -10.54 -10.40
CA ALA A 105 -9.48 -11.05 -9.15
C ALA A 105 -8.15 -10.48 -8.65
N ASN A 106 -7.51 -9.53 -9.35
CA ASN A 106 -6.16 -9.05 -9.09
C ASN A 106 -6.03 -7.52 -9.12
N GLU A 107 -7.13 -6.77 -9.11
CA GLU A 107 -7.06 -5.31 -9.04
C GLU A 107 -6.84 -4.83 -7.63
N PRO A 108 -5.87 -3.95 -7.41
CA PRO A 108 -5.73 -3.30 -6.12
C PRO A 108 -6.94 -2.43 -5.81
N ALA A 109 -7.51 -2.65 -4.67
CA ALA A 109 -8.62 -1.85 -4.18
C ALA A 109 -8.54 -1.71 -2.66
N PHE A 110 -9.33 -0.81 -2.11
CA PHE A 110 -9.50 -0.65 -0.70
C PHE A 110 -11.00 -0.73 -0.37
N THR A 111 -11.39 -1.77 0.33
CA THR A 111 -12.80 -2.07 0.62
C THR A 111 -13.03 -2.00 2.12
N ILE A 112 -14.17 -1.44 2.51
CA ILE A 112 -14.59 -1.34 3.91
C ILE A 112 -16.02 -1.88 4.02
N THR A 113 -16.26 -2.68 5.05
CA THR A 113 -17.59 -3.22 5.34
C THR A 113 -18.60 -2.11 5.63
N LYS A 114 -19.82 -2.28 5.13
CA LYS A 114 -20.89 -1.31 5.35
C LYS A 114 -21.28 -1.19 6.82
N ASN A 115 -21.57 0.05 7.23
CA ASN A 115 -22.28 0.39 8.46
C ASN A 115 -21.52 0.16 9.77
N GLU A 116 -20.23 -0.10 9.76
CA GLU A 116 -19.41 -0.14 10.95
C GLU A 116 -18.50 1.08 11.04
N ARG A 117 -18.29 1.54 12.26
CA ARG A 117 -17.33 2.63 12.52
C ARG A 117 -15.93 2.11 12.34
N PHE A 118 -15.14 2.82 11.54
CA PHE A 118 -13.72 2.55 11.41
C PHE A 118 -12.89 3.79 11.69
N PHE A 119 -11.67 3.57 12.16
CA PHE A 119 -10.64 4.58 12.34
C PHE A 119 -9.73 4.55 11.12
N TYR A 120 -9.17 5.71 10.73
CA TYR A 120 -8.25 5.80 9.61
C TYR A 120 -7.05 6.68 9.93
N TRP A 121 -5.94 6.35 9.30
CA TRP A 121 -4.68 7.07 9.30
C TRP A 121 -4.21 7.21 7.85
N ILE A 122 -4.01 8.46 7.41
CA ILE A 122 -3.58 8.81 6.06
C ILE A 122 -2.21 9.45 6.16
N PHE A 123 -1.24 8.92 5.43
CA PHE A 123 0.13 9.42 5.34
C PHE A 123 0.40 9.79 3.90
N VAL A 124 0.63 11.06 3.62
CA VAL A 124 0.86 11.57 2.28
C VAL A 124 2.12 12.41 2.25
N ASP A 125 2.95 12.17 1.25
CA ASP A 125 4.03 13.04 0.84
C ASP A 125 3.98 13.28 -0.68
N THR A 126 4.99 13.90 -1.27
CA THR A 126 5.03 14.17 -2.72
C THR A 126 5.30 12.94 -3.58
N TYR A 127 5.51 11.79 -2.97
CA TYR A 127 5.89 10.54 -3.65
C TYR A 127 4.89 9.41 -3.49
N ARG A 128 4.10 9.45 -2.43
CA ARG A 128 3.21 8.33 -2.08
C ARG A 128 2.05 8.73 -1.19
N ILE A 129 1.07 7.85 -1.15
CA ILE A 129 0.03 7.80 -0.12
C ILE A 129 -0.01 6.42 0.53
N ILE A 130 -0.17 6.40 1.84
CA ILE A 130 -0.49 5.20 2.61
C ILE A 130 -1.77 5.49 3.38
N VAL A 131 -2.69 4.54 3.38
CA VAL A 131 -3.87 4.58 4.23
C VAL A 131 -3.91 3.30 5.04
N VAL A 132 -4.13 3.46 6.33
CA VAL A 132 -4.40 2.35 7.26
C VAL A 132 -5.77 2.59 7.86
N CYS A 133 -6.60 1.56 7.89
CA CYS A 133 -7.89 1.60 8.56
C CYS A 133 -7.97 0.49 9.60
N ARG A 134 -8.68 0.77 10.68
CA ARG A 134 -9.01 -0.22 11.70
C ARG A 134 -10.51 -0.25 11.95
N MET A 135 -11.06 -1.45 11.83
CA MET A 135 -12.43 -1.74 12.21
C MET A 135 -12.42 -2.84 13.30
N SER A 136 -12.95 -2.54 14.46
CA SER A 136 -12.77 -3.40 15.62
C SER A 136 -11.27 -3.63 15.91
N ILE A 137 -10.80 -4.87 15.80
CA ILE A 137 -9.41 -5.27 16.02
C ILE A 137 -8.65 -5.56 14.70
N VAL A 138 -9.31 -5.38 13.55
CA VAL A 138 -8.75 -5.73 12.24
C VAL A 138 -8.20 -4.50 11.56
N TYR A 139 -6.96 -4.58 11.10
CA TYR A 139 -6.29 -3.54 10.32
C TYR A 139 -6.23 -3.93 8.86
N GLU A 140 -6.50 -2.96 8.02
CA GLU A 140 -6.35 -3.05 6.57
C GLU A 140 -5.56 -1.85 6.09
N SER A 141 -4.74 -2.04 5.05
CA SER A 141 -3.90 -0.95 4.61
C SER A 141 -3.62 -0.98 3.11
N MET A 142 -3.38 0.20 2.54
CA MET A 142 -2.97 0.35 1.16
C MET A 142 -1.71 1.21 1.04
N TYR A 143 -0.94 0.97 0.00
CA TYR A 143 0.19 1.78 -0.44
C TYR A 143 0.04 2.10 -1.92
N LEU A 144 0.26 3.35 -2.28
CA LEU A 144 0.18 3.80 -3.65
C LEU A 144 1.23 4.88 -3.88
N GLY A 145 2.23 4.58 -4.72
CA GLY A 145 3.28 5.54 -5.01
C GLY A 145 4.67 4.96 -5.26
N PHE A 146 5.65 5.85 -5.27
CA PHE A 146 7.06 5.48 -5.47
C PHE A 146 7.66 4.79 -4.25
N LEU A 147 8.54 3.84 -4.53
CA LEU A 147 9.50 3.31 -3.57
C LEU A 147 10.75 4.20 -3.51
N ASN A 148 11.50 4.14 -2.42
CA ASN A 148 12.87 4.62 -2.43
C ASN A 148 13.73 3.63 -3.22
N PRO A 149 14.39 4.05 -4.32
CA PRO A 149 15.27 3.17 -5.07
C PRO A 149 16.50 2.80 -4.22
N ILE A 150 16.99 1.59 -4.41
CA ILE A 150 18.25 1.13 -3.76
C ILE A 150 19.46 1.64 -4.54
N ALA A 151 19.30 1.81 -5.85
CA ALA A 151 20.31 2.37 -6.72
C ALA A 151 20.20 3.89 -6.82
N SER A 152 21.22 4.53 -7.39
CA SER A 152 21.23 5.97 -7.62
C SER A 152 20.02 6.41 -8.46
N GLU A 153 19.34 7.47 -8.03
CA GLU A 153 18.18 8.09 -8.70
C GLU A 153 18.43 8.44 -10.19
N ARG A 154 19.68 8.58 -10.59
CA ARG A 154 20.05 8.95 -11.96
C ARG A 154 20.09 7.77 -12.93
N GLN A 155 20.01 6.56 -12.45
CA GLN A 155 20.21 5.35 -13.26
C GLN A 155 18.93 4.64 -13.66
N TYR A 156 17.84 4.84 -12.90
CA TYR A 156 16.59 4.11 -13.12
C TYR A 156 15.38 4.99 -12.85
N PRO A 157 14.28 4.79 -13.59
CA PRO A 157 12.99 5.34 -13.21
C PRO A 157 12.62 4.84 -11.79
N TYR A 158 11.96 5.69 -11.03
CA TYR A 158 11.50 5.31 -9.71
C TYR A 158 10.54 4.11 -9.79
N PRO A 159 10.79 3.03 -9.06
CA PRO A 159 9.85 1.92 -9.01
C PRO A 159 8.59 2.37 -8.29
N MET A 160 7.42 1.89 -8.77
CA MET A 160 6.13 2.18 -8.17
C MET A 160 5.54 0.92 -7.55
N TYR A 161 4.87 1.09 -6.42
CA TYR A 161 4.13 0.04 -5.78
C TYR A 161 2.67 0.44 -5.58
N VAL A 162 1.77 -0.44 -5.98
CA VAL A 162 0.33 -0.32 -5.80
C VAL A 162 -0.15 -1.56 -5.08
N CYS A 163 -0.68 -1.39 -3.89
CA CYS A 163 -1.19 -2.50 -3.10
C CYS A 163 -2.38 -2.05 -2.26
N GLY A 164 -3.42 -2.86 -2.25
CA GLY A 164 -4.62 -2.65 -1.44
C GLY A 164 -4.96 -3.89 -0.60
N ASN A 165 -6.16 -3.88 -0.05
CA ASN A 165 -6.65 -4.95 0.83
C ASN A 165 -7.56 -5.97 0.15
N THR A 166 -8.00 -5.75 -1.06
CA THR A 166 -8.91 -6.67 -1.71
C THR A 166 -8.35 -7.28 -2.97
N VAL A 167 -8.65 -8.53 -3.06
CA VAL A 167 -8.78 -9.27 -4.31
C VAL A 167 -10.22 -9.10 -4.76
N ALA A 168 -10.43 -8.89 -6.04
CA ALA A 168 -11.70 -8.58 -6.66
C ALA A 168 -12.93 -9.22 -6.02
N GLY A 169 -13.85 -8.38 -5.81
CA GLY A 169 -15.26 -8.64 -6.11
C GLY A 169 -16.15 -9.09 -5.00
N THR A 170 -15.77 -9.49 -3.81
CA THR A 170 -16.78 -9.95 -2.83
C THR A 170 -16.29 -10.09 -1.39
N LYS A 171 -15.10 -9.70 -1.05
CA LYS A 171 -14.67 -9.92 0.33
C LYS A 171 -14.96 -8.70 1.17
N GLU A 172 -16.00 -8.84 1.93
CA GLU A 172 -16.20 -8.07 3.13
C GLU A 172 -14.92 -8.10 3.99
N TRP A 173 -14.68 -7.05 4.72
CA TRP A 173 -13.68 -6.98 5.77
C TRP A 173 -13.78 -8.23 6.65
N THR A 174 -12.95 -9.19 6.39
CA THR A 174 -12.98 -10.42 7.16
C THR A 174 -11.94 -10.37 8.26
N ALA A 175 -12.30 -10.96 9.40
CA ALA A 175 -11.39 -11.14 10.52
C ALA A 175 -10.12 -11.96 10.20
N GLN A 176 -9.81 -12.20 8.93
CA GLN A 176 -8.67 -12.99 8.48
C GLN A 176 -7.53 -12.18 7.87
N GLY A 177 -7.59 -10.83 7.96
CA GLY A 177 -6.47 -9.94 7.69
C GLY A 177 -5.75 -10.23 6.37
N LEU A 178 -6.43 -10.04 5.24
CA LEU A 178 -5.84 -10.33 3.93
C LEU A 178 -5.33 -9.09 3.20
N GLY A 179 -5.25 -7.95 3.89
CA GLY A 179 -5.07 -6.70 3.22
C GLY A 179 -4.05 -5.75 3.83
N SER A 180 -2.81 -6.19 3.95
CA SER A 180 -1.73 -5.27 4.31
C SER A 180 -0.76 -5.10 3.14
N PHE A 181 -0.42 -3.86 2.81
CA PHE A 181 0.58 -3.57 1.78
C PHE A 181 1.98 -4.09 2.15
N VAL A 182 2.26 -4.29 3.42
CA VAL A 182 3.50 -4.94 3.89
C VAL A 182 3.43 -6.45 3.74
N PHE A 183 2.25 -6.98 3.43
CA PHE A 183 2.03 -8.39 3.19
C PHE A 183 0.91 -8.63 2.18
N PRO A 184 1.14 -8.32 0.91
CA PRO A 184 0.16 -8.53 -0.12
C PRO A 184 -0.14 -10.01 -0.29
N ASN A 185 -1.41 -10.36 -0.20
CA ASN A 185 -1.90 -11.71 -0.39
C ASN A 185 -2.88 -11.75 -1.57
N GLY A 186 -2.82 -12.84 -2.33
CA GLY A 186 -3.83 -13.11 -3.35
C GLY A 186 -3.86 -12.15 -4.55
N GLY A 187 -2.73 -11.50 -4.88
CA GLY A 187 -2.64 -10.65 -6.06
C GLY A 187 -3.05 -9.19 -5.85
N SER A 188 -3.16 -8.74 -4.60
CA SER A 188 -3.50 -7.37 -4.26
C SER A 188 -2.35 -6.37 -4.42
N GLY A 189 -1.14 -6.85 -4.67
CA GLY A 189 0.06 -6.03 -4.83
C GLY A 189 0.62 -6.07 -6.25
N TRP A 190 1.03 -4.91 -6.76
CA TRP A 190 1.67 -4.76 -8.06
C TRP A 190 2.87 -3.83 -7.98
N LEU A 191 3.94 -4.24 -8.61
CA LEU A 191 5.20 -3.52 -8.64
C LEU A 191 5.55 -3.15 -10.09
N ARG A 192 5.72 -1.86 -10.35
CA ARG A 192 6.32 -1.37 -11.59
C ARG A 192 7.81 -1.26 -11.39
N ARG A 193 8.55 -2.06 -12.15
CA ARG A 193 10.01 -2.16 -12.06
C ARG A 193 10.70 -1.06 -12.86
N ALA A 194 12.00 -0.95 -12.67
CA ALA A 194 12.86 -0.03 -13.43
C ALA A 194 12.83 -0.25 -14.94
N ASP A 195 12.52 -1.48 -15.41
CA ASP A 195 12.33 -1.79 -16.84
C ASP A 195 11.00 -1.26 -17.43
N GLY A 196 10.16 -0.62 -16.59
CA GLY A 196 8.86 -0.08 -16.98
C GLY A 196 7.73 -1.09 -16.95
N ASN A 197 8.00 -2.36 -16.69
CA ASN A 197 7.00 -3.42 -16.66
C ASN A 197 6.37 -3.58 -15.30
N TRP A 198 5.07 -3.85 -15.30
CA TRP A 198 4.34 -4.25 -14.09
C TRP A 198 4.55 -5.73 -13.80
N ARG A 199 4.67 -6.06 -12.53
CA ARG A 199 4.74 -7.44 -12.04
C ARG A 199 3.80 -7.59 -10.87
N ALA A 200 3.03 -8.69 -10.86
CA ALA A 200 2.30 -9.07 -9.68
C ALA A 200 3.29 -9.28 -8.53
N PHE A 201 3.00 -8.64 -7.42
CA PHE A 201 3.80 -8.76 -6.21
C PHE A 201 2.97 -9.47 -5.15
N ASN A 202 3.22 -10.73 -4.99
CA ASN A 202 2.50 -11.59 -4.07
C ASN A 202 3.50 -12.15 -3.06
N ALA A 203 3.52 -11.56 -1.89
CA ALA A 203 4.30 -12.06 -0.77
C ALA A 203 3.48 -13.14 -0.07
N THR A 204 3.44 -14.33 -0.66
CA THR A 204 2.84 -15.46 0.05
C THR A 204 3.70 -15.85 1.23
N LYS A 205 3.03 -16.51 2.19
CA LYS A 205 3.61 -17.04 3.43
C LYS A 205 5.04 -17.54 3.22
N PRO A 206 5.81 -17.51 4.27
CA PRO A 206 7.26 -17.65 4.37
C PRO A 206 7.91 -18.91 3.80
N ASN A 207 7.21 -19.72 3.10
CA ASN A 207 7.78 -20.76 2.28
C ASN A 207 7.79 -20.24 0.84
N PRO A 208 8.94 -20.12 0.17
CA PRO A 208 8.97 -19.77 -1.23
C PRO A 208 8.21 -20.85 -2.01
N SER A 209 6.91 -20.68 -2.08
CA SER A 209 6.12 -21.42 -3.03
C SER A 209 6.59 -20.99 -4.41
N PRO A 210 6.71 -21.90 -5.39
CA PRO A 210 7.02 -21.52 -6.77
C PRO A 210 6.03 -20.50 -7.35
N SER A 211 4.93 -20.24 -6.67
CA SER A 211 3.92 -19.24 -7.02
C SER A 211 4.13 -17.86 -6.36
N SER A 212 5.09 -17.68 -5.44
CA SER A 212 5.37 -16.37 -4.88
C SER A 212 6.21 -15.55 -5.84
N THR A 213 5.70 -14.42 -6.28
CA THR A 213 6.37 -13.53 -7.23
C THR A 213 7.29 -12.52 -6.56
N GLY A 214 7.21 -12.41 -5.22
CA GLY A 214 8.04 -11.47 -4.47
C GLY A 214 8.14 -11.78 -2.99
N THR A 215 9.00 -11.05 -2.33
CA THR A 215 9.24 -11.14 -0.88
C THR A 215 9.35 -9.74 -0.30
N VAL A 216 8.70 -9.52 0.82
CA VAL A 216 8.86 -8.32 1.65
C VAL A 216 9.95 -8.61 2.68
N PHE A 217 11.13 -8.02 2.49
CA PHE A 217 12.25 -8.21 3.39
C PHE A 217 12.24 -7.14 4.50
N PRO A 218 12.60 -7.44 5.75
CA PRO A 218 13.25 -8.65 6.26
C PRO A 218 12.27 -9.77 6.65
N TYR A 219 11.02 -9.65 6.26
CA TYR A 219 10.03 -10.63 6.63
C TYR A 219 10.18 -11.94 5.84
N THR A 220 10.60 -12.97 6.55
CA THR A 220 10.33 -14.37 6.18
C THR A 220 9.84 -15.08 7.44
N SER A 221 9.01 -16.10 7.35
CA SER A 221 8.54 -16.86 8.53
C SER A 221 9.66 -17.42 9.39
N HIS A 222 10.82 -17.58 8.80
CA HIS A 222 12.00 -18.01 9.52
C HIS A 222 12.67 -16.85 10.25
N ASN A 223 12.60 -15.65 9.70
CA ASN A 223 13.24 -14.46 10.27
C ASN A 223 12.41 -13.80 11.38
N THR A 224 11.11 -14.09 11.44
CA THR A 224 10.28 -13.65 12.58
C THR A 224 10.79 -14.24 13.90
N LYS A 225 11.49 -15.36 13.86
CA LYS A 225 12.13 -15.94 15.04
C LYS A 225 13.47 -15.29 15.40
N LEU A 226 14.12 -14.62 14.44
CA LEU A 226 15.41 -13.97 14.65
C LEU A 226 15.27 -12.51 15.09
N ILE A 227 14.22 -11.84 14.65
CA ILE A 227 13.98 -10.42 14.92
C ILE A 227 12.97 -10.17 16.05
N PRO A 228 12.00 -11.05 16.35
CA PRO A 228 10.86 -10.75 17.21
C PRO A 228 11.19 -10.40 18.65
N ASN A 229 12.37 -10.72 19.12
CA ASN A 229 12.75 -10.55 20.52
C ASN A 229 13.89 -9.55 20.73
N TYR A 230 14.28 -8.81 19.68
CA TYR A 230 15.29 -7.78 19.86
C TYR A 230 14.63 -6.54 20.47
N LYS A 231 14.75 -6.47 21.77
CA LYS A 231 14.44 -5.29 22.57
C LYS A 231 15.74 -4.91 23.25
N GLU A 232 16.29 -3.78 22.87
CA GLU A 232 17.36 -3.17 23.66
C GLU A 232 16.70 -2.53 24.88
N THR A 233 16.73 -3.24 26.00
CA THR A 233 16.35 -2.67 27.28
C THR A 233 17.49 -1.77 27.75
N ASP A 234 17.41 -0.52 27.39
CA ASP A 234 18.19 0.47 28.11
C ASP A 234 17.60 0.58 29.53
N SER A 235 18.47 0.46 30.52
CA SER A 235 18.14 0.39 31.95
C SER A 235 17.47 1.66 32.51
N ILE A 236 17.15 2.64 31.66
CA ILE A 236 16.63 3.96 32.05
C ILE A 236 15.34 4.33 31.29
N ASN A 237 14.32 3.49 31.34
CA ASN A 237 12.93 3.85 31.01
C ASN A 237 12.52 4.07 29.56
N GLN A 238 13.23 3.67 28.55
CA GLN A 238 12.73 3.73 27.18
C GLN A 238 12.92 2.39 26.46
N ASP A 239 11.79 1.80 26.07
CA ASP A 239 11.80 0.63 25.21
C ASP A 239 12.25 1.03 23.80
N ASN A 240 13.51 0.77 23.47
CA ASN A 240 14.03 0.98 22.13
C ASN A 240 13.71 -0.23 21.26
N PHE A 241 12.91 0.01 20.22
CA PHE A 241 12.57 -1.01 19.24
C PHE A 241 13.44 -0.85 17.99
N LEU A 242 13.90 -1.97 17.44
CA LEU A 242 14.62 -1.96 16.18
C LEU A 242 13.62 -1.66 15.04
N LEU A 243 13.87 -0.57 14.32
CA LEU A 243 13.13 -0.18 13.12
C LEU A 243 13.93 -0.56 11.88
N ILE A 244 13.47 -1.56 11.15
CA ILE A 244 14.16 -2.07 9.96
C ILE A 244 13.40 -1.61 8.71
N PRO A 245 14.03 -0.86 7.78
CA PRO A 245 13.39 -0.45 6.54
C PRO A 245 12.83 -1.66 5.78
N ILE A 246 11.60 -1.53 5.28
CA ILE A 246 10.94 -2.61 4.54
C ILE A 246 11.36 -2.54 3.07
N MET A 247 11.94 -3.63 2.58
CA MET A 247 12.38 -3.80 1.19
C MET A 247 11.44 -4.70 0.40
N LEU A 248 11.24 -4.38 -0.89
CA LEU A 248 10.54 -5.25 -1.82
C LEU A 248 11.51 -5.94 -2.76
N GLN A 249 11.46 -7.27 -2.80
CA GLN A 249 12.28 -8.11 -3.65
C GLN A 249 11.39 -8.95 -4.55
N THR A 250 11.67 -9.00 -5.84
CA THR A 250 11.07 -9.99 -6.76
C THR A 250 11.88 -11.29 -6.75
N ASN A 251 11.22 -12.42 -7.03
CA ASN A 251 11.85 -13.73 -6.98
C ASN A 251 12.32 -14.24 -8.34
N ASP A 252 11.74 -13.73 -9.43
CA ASP A 252 12.11 -14.13 -10.80
C ASP A 252 12.03 -12.92 -11.76
N PRO A 253 13.17 -12.40 -12.19
CA PRO A 253 14.50 -12.58 -11.60
C PRO A 253 14.55 -12.03 -10.16
N VAL A 254 15.53 -12.49 -9.40
CA VAL A 254 15.78 -12.00 -8.04
C VAL A 254 16.34 -10.58 -8.14
N ASP A 255 15.50 -9.59 -7.83
CA ASP A 255 15.84 -8.17 -7.86
C ASP A 255 15.36 -7.47 -6.60
N LEU A 256 16.20 -6.64 -6.02
CA LEU A 256 15.82 -5.68 -5.00
C LEU A 256 15.24 -4.43 -5.68
N ASN A 257 13.94 -4.19 -5.52
CA ASN A 257 13.25 -3.15 -6.27
C ASN A 257 13.19 -1.81 -5.54
N GLY A 258 13.27 -1.80 -4.24
CA GLY A 258 13.23 -0.56 -3.47
C GLY A 258 12.75 -0.74 -2.04
N LEU A 259 12.74 0.37 -1.31
CA LEU A 259 12.25 0.44 0.06
C LEU A 259 10.87 1.10 0.09
N LEU A 260 9.96 0.56 0.89
CA LEU A 260 8.72 1.24 1.21
C LEU A 260 9.03 2.54 1.98
N ARG A 261 8.69 3.67 1.38
CA ARG A 261 9.06 4.99 1.94
C ARG A 261 8.42 5.22 3.31
N GLY A 262 9.28 5.48 4.30
CA GLY A 262 8.84 5.75 5.66
C GLY A 262 8.17 4.58 6.37
N CYS A 263 8.32 3.35 5.87
CA CYS A 263 7.77 2.15 6.47
C CYS A 263 8.89 1.27 7.02
N TYR A 264 8.68 0.78 8.22
CA TYR A 264 9.67 0.01 8.96
C TYR A 264 9.04 -1.22 9.56
N TRP A 265 9.75 -2.30 9.50
CA TRP A 265 9.43 -3.48 10.28
C TRP A 265 9.82 -3.26 11.72
N ILE A 266 9.00 -3.70 12.62
CA ILE A 266 9.28 -3.61 14.06
C ILE A 266 9.37 -5.01 14.64
N SER A 267 10.35 -5.24 15.50
CA SER A 267 10.43 -6.50 16.22
C SER A 267 9.23 -6.64 17.16
N GLY A 268 8.52 -7.77 17.07
CA GLY A 268 7.33 -8.07 17.88
C GLY A 268 7.67 -8.36 19.33
N ALA A 269 8.26 -7.41 20.04
CA ALA A 269 8.45 -7.54 21.48
C ALA A 269 7.10 -7.54 22.20
N ARG A 270 7.00 -8.26 23.32
CA ARG A 270 5.75 -8.47 24.07
C ARG A 270 5.08 -7.20 24.55
N ASP A 271 5.76 -6.07 24.51
CA ASP A 271 5.33 -4.79 25.11
C ASP A 271 5.00 -3.73 24.05
N ILE A 272 4.81 -4.11 22.78
CA ILE A 272 4.39 -3.19 21.73
C ILE A 272 2.91 -3.41 21.41
N ASP A 273 2.18 -2.30 21.38
CA ASP A 273 0.78 -2.29 20.98
C ASP A 273 0.61 -1.54 19.67
N ALA A 274 -0.39 -1.94 18.89
CA ALA A 274 -0.81 -1.16 17.73
C ALA A 274 -1.27 0.24 18.18
N GLU A 275 -1.07 1.22 17.28
CA GLU A 275 -1.36 2.65 17.48
C GLU A 275 -0.43 3.36 18.49
N ARG A 276 0.56 2.65 19.04
CA ARG A 276 1.59 3.28 19.86
C ARG A 276 2.44 4.20 19.01
N ILE A 277 2.70 5.40 19.53
CA ILE A 277 3.63 6.36 18.93
C ILE A 277 5.00 6.15 19.57
N LEU A 278 5.98 5.87 18.72
CA LEU A 278 7.38 5.78 19.09
C LEU A 278 8.10 7.06 18.70
N GLN A 279 9.10 7.44 19.48
CA GLN A 279 10.02 8.52 19.14
C GLN A 279 11.43 7.94 19.02
N TYR A 280 12.05 8.18 17.89
CA TYR A 280 13.43 7.76 17.63
C TYR A 280 14.14 8.81 16.77
N ASP A 281 15.29 9.26 17.22
CA ASP A 281 16.15 10.23 16.53
C ASP A 281 15.37 11.47 16.00
N GLY A 282 14.57 12.06 16.91
CA GLY A 282 13.75 13.23 16.60
C GLY A 282 12.56 12.99 15.68
N SER A 283 12.39 11.77 15.20
CA SER A 283 11.26 11.36 14.35
C SER A 283 10.21 10.61 15.16
N LYS A 284 8.94 10.75 14.76
CA LYS A 284 7.81 10.00 15.32
C LYS A 284 7.37 8.90 14.36
N PHE A 285 6.97 7.77 14.93
CA PHE A 285 6.46 6.62 14.18
C PHE A 285 5.21 6.11 14.86
N ILE A 286 4.23 5.69 14.08
CA ILE A 286 3.03 5.01 14.60
C ILE A 286 3.05 3.55 14.19
N VAL A 287 2.74 2.68 15.12
CA VAL A 287 2.80 1.22 14.97
C VAL A 287 1.44 0.69 14.54
N PHE A 288 1.45 -0.28 13.61
CA PHE A 288 0.24 -0.99 13.18
C PHE A 288 0.46 -2.50 13.18
N ASP A 289 -0.61 -3.23 13.46
CA ASP A 289 -0.63 -4.68 13.33
C ASP A 289 -0.74 -5.08 11.85
N THR A 290 0.04 -6.06 11.42
CA THR A 290 -0.01 -6.59 10.05
C THR A 290 -1.13 -7.58 9.83
N GLN A 291 -1.76 -8.07 10.89
CA GLN A 291 -2.79 -9.12 10.87
C GLN A 291 -2.36 -10.46 10.24
N MET A 292 -1.07 -10.66 10.07
CA MET A 292 -0.55 -11.80 9.31
C MET A 292 -0.67 -13.14 10.00
N ASP A 293 -0.54 -13.14 11.30
CA ASP A 293 -0.58 -14.38 12.08
C ASP A 293 -1.22 -14.10 13.44
N ARG A 294 -2.40 -14.63 13.65
CA ARG A 294 -3.09 -14.48 14.94
C ARG A 294 -2.30 -15.22 16.02
N GLY A 295 -1.48 -14.49 16.72
CA GLY A 295 -0.62 -15.02 17.79
C GLY A 295 0.88 -14.75 17.62
N ALA A 296 1.35 -14.35 16.45
CA ALA A 296 2.65 -13.72 16.30
C ALA A 296 2.43 -12.21 16.22
N ASN A 297 2.81 -11.49 17.23
CA ASN A 297 2.77 -10.03 17.27
C ASN A 297 3.69 -9.47 16.18
N THR A 298 3.14 -9.31 14.97
CA THR A 298 3.88 -8.79 13.81
C THR A 298 3.40 -7.40 13.52
N TYR A 299 4.29 -6.44 13.70
CA TYR A 299 3.99 -5.03 13.57
C TYR A 299 4.85 -4.36 12.52
N PHE A 300 4.33 -3.30 11.93
CA PHE A 300 5.09 -2.35 11.15
C PHE A 300 4.86 -0.94 11.69
N ALA A 301 5.81 -0.06 11.44
CA ALA A 301 5.71 1.32 11.83
C ALA A 301 5.77 2.23 10.62
N ILE A 302 5.00 3.31 10.64
CA ILE A 302 5.04 4.35 9.62
C ILE A 302 5.56 5.63 10.25
N LYS A 303 6.56 6.23 9.60
CA LYS A 303 7.09 7.53 9.99
C LYS A 303 6.03 8.61 9.81
N ILE A 304 5.79 9.38 10.87
CA ILE A 304 4.94 10.57 10.83
C ILE A 304 5.82 11.72 10.33
N GLU A 305 5.48 12.27 9.18
CA GLU A 305 6.10 13.50 8.66
C GLU A 305 5.22 14.67 9.07
N GLU A 306 5.81 15.59 9.82
CA GLU A 306 5.17 16.83 10.27
C GLU A 306 5.16 17.87 9.16
#